data_ad6fc68f08ffe7821394a0da9927bd09
#
_entry.id   ad6fc68f08ffe7821394a0da9927bd09
#
_cell.length_a   1.000
_cell.length_b   1.000
_cell.length_c   1.000
_cell.angle_alpha   90.00
_cell.angle_beta   90.00
_cell.angle_gamma   90.00
#
_symmetry.space_group_name_H-M   'P 1'
#
loop_
_entity.id
_entity.type
_entity.pdbx_description
1 polymer ?
#
loop_
_entity_poly.entity_id
_entity_poly.type
_entity_poly.pdbx_seq_one_letter_code
_entity_poly.pdbx_strand_id
1 'polypeptide(L)'
;MKFLVMTDIEGVTGVTTFPQAENSEFGKAMLMNDLLAVLEGIKEAGGEAVVYDMHTDGRNVDISRIDVPVVMGKPIRGDLWRGVGKDFDGLFLLGLHTMQHTGHLLAHSYLREYDAIYLNGLLVGEIGIEAALAGEQGIPLKFISGDDMGCLEAKSLIENIVTCPVKTSLGDDTAICPPPAKTSEMLKAAAVEAVSADIKPFEVKAPYEIKIVYSDCRYLEIMKAIHPEIFADERTVVMKGENLLKTWSQYLKYEKEMVNYK
;
A
#
# COMPACT_ATOMS: atom_id res chain seq x y z
N MET A 1 -0.25 22.72 0.49
CA MET A 1 -0.57 21.42 -0.12
C MET A 1 -0.71 20.39 0.99
N LYS A 2 -1.64 19.44 0.83
CA LYS A 2 -1.95 18.43 1.85
C LYS A 2 -1.79 17.02 1.27
N PHE A 3 -1.09 16.14 1.94
CA PHE A 3 -0.76 14.80 1.46
C PHE A 3 -1.28 13.71 2.39
N LEU A 4 -1.77 12.61 1.83
CA LEU A 4 -2.01 11.38 2.58
C LEU A 4 -0.75 10.52 2.50
N VAL A 5 -0.17 10.18 3.65
CA VAL A 5 0.97 9.26 3.77
C VAL A 5 0.44 7.93 4.25
N MET A 6 0.37 6.94 3.37
CA MET A 6 -0.02 5.58 3.72
C MET A 6 1.23 4.77 4.03
N THR A 7 1.24 4.11 5.20
CA THR A 7 2.43 3.41 5.69
C THR A 7 2.25 1.91 5.69
N ASP A 8 3.30 1.22 5.25
CA ASP A 8 3.46 -0.23 5.34
C ASP A 8 4.81 -0.57 5.98
N ILE A 9 5.09 -1.83 6.32
CA ILE A 9 6.31 -2.19 7.06
C ILE A 9 7.26 -3.07 6.24
N GLU A 10 6.78 -3.90 5.36
CA GLU A 10 7.61 -4.81 4.56
C GLU A 10 8.70 -4.07 3.78
N GLY A 11 8.37 -2.90 3.24
CA GLY A 11 9.29 -2.08 2.45
C GLY A 11 10.18 -1.13 3.23
N VAL A 12 10.03 -0.95 4.56
CA VAL A 12 10.85 0.01 5.31
C VAL A 12 12.30 -0.44 5.44
N THR A 13 13.15 0.49 5.78
CA THR A 13 14.59 0.30 5.99
C THR A 13 14.88 -0.93 6.86
N GLY A 14 15.72 -1.84 6.35
CA GLY A 14 16.27 -2.98 7.11
C GLY A 14 15.32 -4.13 7.40
N VAL A 15 14.02 -4.03 7.11
CA VAL A 15 13.09 -5.14 7.25
C VAL A 15 13.25 -6.08 6.07
N THR A 16 13.49 -7.38 6.34
CA THR A 16 13.76 -8.40 5.31
C THR A 16 12.98 -9.69 5.52
N THR A 17 12.23 -9.82 6.62
CA THR A 17 11.44 -11.02 6.90
C THR A 17 10.05 -10.65 7.41
N PHE A 18 9.05 -11.49 7.12
CA PHE A 18 7.69 -11.29 7.64
C PHE A 18 7.61 -11.18 9.17
N PRO A 19 8.35 -12.01 9.99
CA PRO A 19 8.36 -11.80 11.43
C PRO A 19 8.87 -10.43 11.88
N GLN A 20 9.77 -9.81 11.11
CA GLN A 20 10.19 -8.42 11.38
C GLN A 20 9.10 -7.40 11.02
N ALA A 21 8.35 -7.63 9.94
CA ALA A 21 7.27 -6.74 9.53
C ALA A 21 6.04 -6.86 10.46
N GLU A 22 5.57 -8.09 10.72
CA GLU A 22 4.26 -8.32 11.33
C GLU A 22 4.16 -7.93 12.81
N ASN A 23 5.17 -8.24 13.64
CA ASN A 23 5.05 -8.08 15.09
C ASN A 23 6.39 -7.79 15.80
N SER A 24 7.30 -7.04 15.22
CA SER A 24 8.57 -6.75 15.87
C SER A 24 8.73 -5.27 16.24
N GLU A 25 9.35 -5.03 17.38
CA GLU A 25 9.77 -3.69 17.79
C GLU A 25 10.78 -3.09 16.78
N PHE A 26 11.59 -3.94 16.14
CA PHE A 26 12.51 -3.52 15.09
C PHE A 26 11.76 -2.96 13.88
N GLY A 27 10.78 -3.68 13.33
CA GLY A 27 9.98 -3.23 12.19
C GLY A 27 9.25 -1.91 12.47
N LYS A 28 8.62 -1.81 13.65
CA LYS A 28 7.96 -0.56 14.09
C LYS A 28 8.95 0.59 14.28
N ALA A 29 10.13 0.32 14.82
CA ALA A 29 11.17 1.35 14.96
C ALA A 29 11.66 1.86 13.59
N MET A 30 11.82 0.98 12.61
CA MET A 30 12.23 1.34 11.26
C MET A 30 11.11 2.06 10.51
N LEU A 31 9.85 1.64 10.66
CA LEU A 31 8.70 2.38 10.17
C LEU A 31 8.72 3.83 10.69
N MET A 32 8.89 4.01 11.99
CA MET A 32 8.91 5.36 12.59
C MET A 32 10.12 6.18 12.12
N ASN A 33 11.28 5.56 11.92
CA ASN A 33 12.45 6.22 11.35
C ASN A 33 12.17 6.78 9.94
N ASP A 34 11.61 5.93 9.07
CA ASP A 34 11.33 6.29 7.69
C ASP A 34 10.17 7.30 7.59
N LEU A 35 9.12 7.11 8.41
CA LEU A 35 7.98 8.02 8.47
C LEU A 35 8.37 9.42 8.92
N LEU A 36 9.16 9.55 9.97
CA LEU A 36 9.63 10.86 10.46
C LEU A 36 10.44 11.60 9.40
N ALA A 37 11.29 10.89 8.64
CA ALA A 37 12.06 11.49 7.56
C ALA A 37 11.17 12.02 6.43
N VAL A 38 10.15 11.25 6.02
CA VAL A 38 9.19 11.69 4.98
C VAL A 38 8.34 12.87 5.48
N LEU A 39 7.82 12.82 6.71
CA LEU A 39 7.06 13.94 7.29
C LEU A 39 7.89 15.23 7.39
N GLU A 40 9.18 15.11 7.76
CA GLU A 40 10.10 16.25 7.77
C GLU A 40 10.30 16.82 6.36
N GLY A 41 10.45 15.98 5.33
CA GLY A 41 10.57 16.44 3.94
C GLY A 41 9.30 17.13 3.44
N ILE A 42 8.13 16.59 3.70
CA ILE A 42 6.85 17.25 3.36
C ILE A 42 6.75 18.63 4.02
N LYS A 43 7.07 18.70 5.31
CA LYS A 43 7.05 19.96 6.09
C LYS A 43 8.05 20.98 5.58
N GLU A 44 9.27 20.56 5.25
CA GLU A 44 10.32 21.44 4.67
C GLU A 44 9.88 22.04 3.34
N ALA A 45 9.16 21.28 2.52
CA ALA A 45 8.56 21.75 1.27
C ALA A 45 7.26 22.57 1.44
N GLY A 46 6.84 22.86 2.68
CA GLY A 46 5.64 23.65 2.99
C GLY A 46 4.33 22.87 2.84
N GLY A 47 4.39 21.54 2.85
CA GLY A 47 3.21 20.68 2.82
C GLY A 47 2.72 20.31 4.22
N GLU A 48 1.47 19.85 4.28
CA GLU A 48 0.83 19.24 5.45
C GLU A 48 0.57 17.75 5.18
N ALA A 49 0.57 16.93 6.21
CA ALA A 49 0.34 15.49 6.08
C ALA A 49 -0.77 14.99 7.00
N VAL A 50 -1.44 13.94 6.54
CA VAL A 50 -2.24 13.01 7.35
C VAL A 50 -1.65 11.64 7.12
N VAL A 51 -1.40 10.87 8.17
CA VAL A 51 -0.89 9.49 8.07
C VAL A 51 -2.05 8.52 8.09
N TYR A 52 -1.97 7.48 7.26
CA TYR A 52 -2.86 6.33 7.30
C TYR A 52 -2.02 5.07 7.50
N ASP A 53 -2.18 4.42 8.65
CA ASP A 53 -1.50 3.17 8.94
C ASP A 53 -2.24 2.02 8.25
N MET A 54 -1.66 1.49 7.15
CA MET A 54 -2.29 0.44 6.35
C MET A 54 -1.81 -0.98 6.69
N HIS A 55 -0.69 -1.12 7.40
CA HIS A 55 -0.13 -2.43 7.70
C HIS A 55 -0.97 -3.20 8.72
N THR A 56 -1.26 -4.45 8.44
CA THR A 56 -2.06 -5.38 9.28
C THR A 56 -3.36 -4.77 9.81
N ASP A 57 -3.47 -4.50 11.11
CA ASP A 57 -4.66 -3.91 11.76
C ASP A 57 -4.63 -2.36 11.83
N GLY A 58 -3.59 -1.73 11.31
CA GLY A 58 -3.43 -0.28 11.24
C GLY A 58 -3.15 0.37 12.60
N ARG A 59 -2.29 -0.24 13.43
CA ARG A 59 -1.89 0.25 14.76
C ARG A 59 -0.40 0.15 15.03
N ASN A 60 0.39 0.42 14.00
CA ASN A 60 1.85 0.27 14.07
C ASN A 60 2.55 1.62 14.32
N VAL A 61 1.92 2.72 13.91
CA VAL A 61 2.47 4.07 14.07
C VAL A 61 2.40 4.51 15.53
N ASP A 62 3.54 4.91 16.09
CA ASP A 62 3.61 5.53 17.43
C ASP A 62 3.21 7.01 17.35
N ILE A 63 1.94 7.29 17.65
CA ILE A 63 1.36 8.64 17.60
C ILE A 63 2.01 9.62 18.58
N SER A 64 2.72 9.14 19.60
CA SER A 64 3.42 10.01 20.57
C SER A 64 4.65 10.70 19.97
N ARG A 65 5.13 10.25 18.82
CA ARG A 65 6.35 10.71 18.16
C ARG A 65 6.11 11.59 16.94
N ILE A 66 4.86 11.87 16.59
CA ILE A 66 4.50 12.67 15.40
C ILE A 66 3.57 13.80 15.76
N ASP A 67 3.58 14.87 14.95
CA ASP A 67 2.80 16.09 15.15
C ASP A 67 1.67 16.27 14.10
N VAL A 68 1.33 15.21 13.38
CA VAL A 68 0.28 15.19 12.35
C VAL A 68 -0.82 14.19 12.69
N PRO A 69 -2.06 14.39 12.18
CA PRO A 69 -3.15 13.43 12.40
C PRO A 69 -2.85 12.06 11.82
N VAL A 70 -3.28 10.99 12.51
CA VAL A 70 -3.15 9.60 12.09
C VAL A 70 -4.52 8.93 12.05
N VAL A 71 -4.81 8.24 10.96
CA VAL A 71 -5.92 7.28 10.90
C VAL A 71 -5.42 5.93 11.41
N MET A 72 -5.86 5.57 12.61
CA MET A 72 -5.54 4.31 13.27
C MET A 72 -6.67 3.30 13.03
N GLY A 73 -6.29 2.08 12.69
CA GLY A 73 -7.24 1.05 12.25
C GLY A 73 -7.62 1.23 10.78
N LYS A 74 -8.24 0.22 10.19
CA LYS A 74 -8.55 0.19 8.75
C LYS A 74 -10.04 0.41 8.51
N PRO A 75 -10.52 1.67 8.38
CA PRO A 75 -11.93 1.93 8.10
C PRO A 75 -12.31 1.44 6.71
N ILE A 76 -13.31 0.54 6.63
CA ILE A 76 -13.86 0.03 5.36
C ILE A 76 -15.12 0.82 5.03
N ARG A 77 -14.98 1.85 4.20
CA ARG A 77 -16.06 2.75 3.80
C ARG A 77 -16.09 2.91 2.27
N GLY A 78 -17.23 2.60 1.66
CA GLY A 78 -17.45 2.78 0.23
C GLY A 78 -17.83 4.20 -0.18
N ASP A 79 -17.96 5.12 0.76
CA ASP A 79 -18.38 6.51 0.58
C ASP A 79 -17.27 7.52 0.91
N LEU A 80 -16.21 7.07 1.58
CA LEU A 80 -15.16 7.94 2.06
C LEU A 80 -13.81 7.24 1.97
N TRP A 81 -12.96 7.65 1.02
CA TRP A 81 -11.66 7.04 0.78
C TRP A 81 -10.81 7.08 2.05
N ARG A 82 -10.37 5.91 2.48
CA ARG A 82 -9.54 5.70 3.68
C ARG A 82 -10.05 6.38 4.97
N GLY A 83 -11.35 6.73 5.03
CA GLY A 83 -11.96 7.39 6.18
C GLY A 83 -11.69 8.90 6.26
N VAL A 84 -10.93 9.47 5.33
CA VAL A 84 -10.50 10.89 5.36
C VAL A 84 -11.01 11.71 4.17
N GLY A 85 -11.52 11.04 3.12
CA GLY A 85 -12.05 11.72 1.93
C GLY A 85 -10.98 12.03 0.89
N LYS A 86 -11.25 13.02 0.04
CA LYS A 86 -10.48 13.29 -1.18
C LYS A 86 -9.74 14.64 -1.18
N ASP A 87 -9.73 15.36 -0.08
CA ASP A 87 -9.12 16.70 -0.02
C ASP A 87 -7.59 16.62 0.20
N PHE A 88 -6.91 16.00 -0.78
CA PHE A 88 -5.46 15.83 -0.80
C PHE A 88 -4.90 16.20 -2.18
N ASP A 89 -3.71 16.82 -2.19
CA ASP A 89 -2.95 17.18 -3.38
C ASP A 89 -2.07 16.00 -3.88
N GLY A 90 -1.96 14.93 -3.12
CA GLY A 90 -1.21 13.73 -3.49
C GLY A 90 -1.22 12.63 -2.42
N LEU A 91 -0.94 11.42 -2.89
CA LEU A 91 -0.70 10.22 -2.11
C LEU A 91 0.80 9.94 -2.04
N PHE A 92 1.28 9.57 -0.86
CA PHE A 92 2.62 9.05 -0.59
C PHE A 92 2.46 7.62 -0.06
N LEU A 93 3.10 6.65 -0.68
CA LEU A 93 3.18 5.27 -0.20
C LEU A 93 4.55 5.05 0.42
N LEU A 94 4.59 4.80 1.72
CA LEU A 94 5.80 4.59 2.49
C LEU A 94 5.95 3.13 2.89
N GLY A 95 7.09 2.52 2.58
CA GLY A 95 7.42 1.18 3.05
C GLY A 95 6.69 0.06 2.31
N LEU A 96 6.29 0.28 1.06
CA LEU A 96 5.65 -0.72 0.21
C LEU A 96 6.68 -1.72 -0.36
N HIS A 97 6.19 -2.83 -0.85
CA HIS A 97 6.91 -3.95 -1.43
C HIS A 97 6.31 -4.32 -2.78
N THR A 98 7.00 -5.15 -3.55
CA THR A 98 6.49 -5.62 -4.84
C THR A 98 5.39 -6.66 -4.68
N MET A 99 4.53 -6.77 -5.70
CA MET A 99 3.43 -7.74 -5.72
C MET A 99 3.92 -9.19 -5.69
N GLN A 100 2.99 -10.12 -5.44
CA GLN A 100 3.22 -11.54 -5.33
C GLN A 100 3.89 -12.15 -6.58
N HIS A 101 4.58 -13.28 -6.38
CA HIS A 101 5.22 -14.11 -7.42
C HIS A 101 6.31 -13.41 -8.26
N THR A 102 6.85 -12.29 -7.81
CA THR A 102 7.98 -11.64 -8.48
C THR A 102 9.33 -12.29 -8.15
N GLY A 103 9.39 -13.14 -7.10
CA GLY A 103 10.65 -13.75 -6.62
C GLY A 103 11.57 -12.74 -5.94
N HIS A 104 11.02 -11.66 -5.41
CA HIS A 104 11.74 -10.59 -4.72
C HIS A 104 11.31 -10.46 -3.26
N LEU A 105 11.95 -9.53 -2.56
CA LEU A 105 11.85 -9.38 -1.12
C LEU A 105 10.40 -9.21 -0.64
N LEU A 106 9.95 -10.12 0.22
CA LEU A 106 8.64 -10.11 0.88
C LEU A 106 7.45 -9.93 -0.09
N ALA A 107 7.60 -10.37 -1.34
CA ALA A 107 6.61 -10.17 -2.40
C ALA A 107 5.25 -10.80 -2.05
N HIS A 108 4.21 -9.99 -1.95
CA HIS A 108 2.81 -10.42 -1.75
C HIS A 108 1.83 -9.30 -2.11
N SER A 109 0.53 -9.46 -1.88
CA SER A 109 -0.46 -8.37 -2.03
C SER A 109 -1.60 -8.58 -1.04
N TYR A 110 -1.71 -7.74 -0.02
CA TYR A 110 -2.67 -7.76 1.10
C TYR A 110 -2.64 -9.03 1.93
N LEU A 111 -2.97 -10.18 1.34
CA LEU A 111 -2.83 -11.51 1.94
C LEU A 111 -1.85 -12.34 1.12
N ARG A 112 -0.99 -13.08 1.80
CA ARG A 112 0.00 -13.99 1.16
C ARG A 112 -0.67 -15.12 0.38
N GLU A 113 -1.94 -15.35 0.65
CA GLU A 113 -2.78 -16.36 0.02
C GLU A 113 -3.37 -15.90 -1.33
N TYR A 114 -3.09 -14.68 -1.78
CA TYR A 114 -3.47 -14.24 -3.12
C TYR A 114 -2.38 -14.57 -4.13
N ASP A 115 -2.75 -15.34 -5.16
CA ASP A 115 -1.87 -15.63 -6.30
C ASP A 115 -1.83 -14.47 -7.31
N ALA A 116 -2.93 -13.74 -7.46
CA ALA A 116 -2.99 -12.60 -8.36
C ALA A 116 -4.14 -11.66 -8.02
N ILE A 117 -3.95 -10.37 -8.26
CA ILE A 117 -5.02 -9.37 -8.31
C ILE A 117 -5.01 -8.70 -9.67
N TYR A 118 -6.18 -8.63 -10.32
CA TYR A 118 -6.34 -7.91 -11.58
C TYR A 118 -7.36 -6.80 -11.42
N LEU A 119 -7.04 -5.62 -11.94
CA LEU A 119 -7.96 -4.50 -12.09
C LEU A 119 -8.17 -4.22 -13.58
N ASN A 120 -9.38 -4.44 -14.08
CA ASN A 120 -9.72 -4.34 -15.52
C ASN A 120 -8.74 -5.13 -16.42
N GLY A 121 -8.29 -6.30 -15.95
CA GLY A 121 -7.34 -7.17 -16.67
C GLY A 121 -5.87 -6.80 -16.51
N LEU A 122 -5.54 -5.68 -15.89
CA LEU A 122 -4.17 -5.32 -15.53
C LEU A 122 -3.78 -6.05 -14.23
N LEU A 123 -2.69 -6.83 -14.25
CA LEU A 123 -2.11 -7.42 -13.04
C LEU A 123 -1.54 -6.31 -12.16
N VAL A 124 -1.94 -6.26 -10.90
CA VAL A 124 -1.56 -5.23 -9.94
C VAL A 124 -1.29 -5.83 -8.57
N GLY A 125 -0.42 -5.17 -7.81
CA GLY A 125 -0.25 -5.37 -6.37
C GLY A 125 -1.00 -4.30 -5.58
N GLU A 126 -0.63 -4.15 -4.31
CA GLU A 126 -1.15 -3.10 -3.42
C GLU A 126 -0.90 -1.71 -3.99
N ILE A 127 0.30 -1.50 -4.55
CA ILE A 127 0.69 -0.23 -5.18
C ILE A 127 -0.31 0.19 -6.26
N GLY A 128 -0.66 -0.75 -7.15
CA GLY A 128 -1.59 -0.47 -8.25
C GLY A 128 -3.03 -0.25 -7.77
N ILE A 129 -3.51 -1.02 -6.79
CA ILE A 129 -4.85 -0.82 -6.21
C ILE A 129 -4.93 0.52 -5.48
N GLU A 130 -3.95 0.88 -4.64
CA GLU A 130 -3.96 2.16 -3.91
C GLU A 130 -3.83 3.36 -4.86
N ALA A 131 -2.99 3.24 -5.89
CA ALA A 131 -2.88 4.26 -6.93
C ALA A 131 -4.20 4.46 -7.69
N ALA A 132 -4.91 3.37 -8.03
CA ALA A 132 -6.19 3.44 -8.74
C ALA A 132 -7.31 4.00 -7.85
N LEU A 133 -7.36 3.63 -6.57
CA LEU A 133 -8.32 4.18 -5.60
C LEU A 133 -8.11 5.69 -5.40
N ALA A 134 -6.85 6.13 -5.29
CA ALA A 134 -6.51 7.55 -5.23
C ALA A 134 -6.85 8.27 -6.54
N GLY A 135 -6.50 7.64 -7.67
CA GLY A 135 -6.77 8.17 -9.01
C GLY A 135 -8.26 8.37 -9.30
N GLU A 136 -9.14 7.46 -8.84
CA GLU A 136 -10.60 7.63 -8.91
C GLU A 136 -11.07 8.89 -8.15
N GLN A 137 -10.34 9.30 -7.10
CA GLN A 137 -10.62 10.53 -6.35
C GLN A 137 -9.95 11.78 -6.96
N GLY A 138 -9.20 11.61 -8.05
CA GLY A 138 -8.41 12.68 -8.68
C GLY A 138 -7.09 12.97 -7.98
N ILE A 139 -6.62 12.08 -7.11
CA ILE A 139 -5.40 12.24 -6.31
C ILE A 139 -4.25 11.49 -6.96
N PRO A 140 -3.14 12.15 -7.34
CA PRO A 140 -1.97 11.49 -7.88
C PRO A 140 -1.18 10.75 -6.79
N LEU A 141 -0.69 9.54 -7.09
CA LEU A 141 0.38 8.93 -6.32
C LEU A 141 1.70 9.60 -6.70
N LYS A 142 2.25 10.42 -5.80
CA LYS A 142 3.43 11.27 -6.05
C LYS A 142 4.73 10.67 -5.57
N PHE A 143 4.66 9.82 -4.56
CA PHE A 143 5.84 9.27 -3.90
C PHE A 143 5.64 7.82 -3.51
N ILE A 144 6.70 7.02 -3.66
CA ILE A 144 6.79 5.69 -3.07
C ILE A 144 8.19 5.42 -2.53
N SER A 145 8.25 4.81 -1.35
CA SER A 145 9.45 4.17 -0.84
C SER A 145 9.21 2.72 -0.49
N GLY A 146 10.27 1.93 -0.56
CA GLY A 146 10.23 0.51 -0.28
C GLY A 146 11.50 -0.19 -0.74
N ASP A 147 11.39 -1.44 -1.16
CA ASP A 147 12.46 -2.09 -1.90
C ASP A 147 12.52 -1.56 -3.35
N ASP A 148 13.62 -1.88 -4.05
CA ASP A 148 13.85 -1.44 -5.42
C ASP A 148 12.81 -1.99 -6.41
N MET A 149 12.28 -3.18 -6.15
CA MET A 149 11.30 -3.82 -7.04
C MET A 149 9.90 -3.25 -6.87
N GLY A 150 9.47 -2.91 -5.64
CA GLY A 150 8.24 -2.16 -5.41
C GLY A 150 8.31 -0.75 -6.04
N CYS A 151 9.46 -0.09 -5.94
CA CYS A 151 9.70 1.17 -6.64
C CYS A 151 9.66 1.03 -8.17
N LEU A 152 10.15 -0.08 -8.72
CA LEU A 152 10.08 -0.39 -10.17
C LEU A 152 8.64 -0.69 -10.60
N GLU A 153 7.86 -1.43 -9.80
CA GLU A 153 6.43 -1.66 -10.03
C GLU A 153 5.68 -0.34 -10.17
N ALA A 154 5.87 0.59 -9.22
CA ALA A 154 5.24 1.90 -9.28
C ALA A 154 5.63 2.70 -10.53
N LYS A 155 6.91 2.68 -10.94
CA LYS A 155 7.37 3.32 -12.18
C LYS A 155 6.76 2.72 -13.45
N SER A 156 6.41 1.44 -13.43
CA SER A 156 5.76 0.80 -14.58
C SER A 156 4.30 1.26 -14.77
N LEU A 157 3.68 1.76 -13.69
CA LEU A 157 2.28 2.21 -13.67
C LEU A 157 2.15 3.73 -13.82
N ILE A 158 3.11 4.49 -13.28
CA ILE A 158 2.97 5.95 -13.12
C ILE A 158 4.22 6.65 -13.66
N GLU A 159 4.04 7.43 -14.70
CA GLU A 159 5.10 8.24 -15.29
C GLU A 159 5.58 9.31 -14.32
N ASN A 160 6.89 9.47 -14.21
CA ASN A 160 7.57 10.49 -13.40
C ASN A 160 7.31 10.42 -11.88
N ILE A 161 6.79 9.29 -11.37
CA ILE A 161 6.66 9.10 -9.92
C ILE A 161 8.01 9.23 -9.21
N VAL A 162 8.03 9.95 -8.10
CA VAL A 162 9.22 10.04 -7.26
C VAL A 162 9.36 8.76 -6.44
N THR A 163 10.48 8.09 -6.57
CA THR A 163 10.75 6.82 -5.87
C THR A 163 11.97 6.92 -4.99
N CYS A 164 11.93 6.29 -3.81
CA CYS A 164 13.06 6.21 -2.90
C CYS A 164 13.26 4.76 -2.45
N PRO A 165 14.04 3.94 -3.20
CA PRO A 165 14.36 2.60 -2.73
C PRO A 165 15.30 2.69 -1.51
N VAL A 166 14.87 2.12 -0.38
CA VAL A 166 15.64 2.10 0.88
C VAL A 166 16.40 0.80 1.08
N LYS A 167 16.22 -0.16 0.17
CA LYS A 167 16.94 -1.44 0.12
C LYS A 167 16.84 -2.04 -1.27
N THR A 168 17.80 -2.92 -1.59
CA THR A 168 17.87 -3.65 -2.86
C THR A 168 17.58 -5.13 -2.60
N SER A 169 16.56 -5.67 -3.21
CA SER A 169 16.19 -7.09 -3.13
C SER A 169 17.26 -7.98 -3.75
N LEU A 170 17.63 -9.05 -3.06
CA LEU A 170 18.50 -10.11 -3.56
C LEU A 170 17.80 -11.48 -3.58
N GLY A 171 16.54 -11.53 -3.15
CA GLY A 171 15.72 -12.74 -3.04
C GLY A 171 14.56 -12.50 -2.08
N ASP A 172 13.84 -13.56 -1.75
CA ASP A 172 12.57 -13.49 -1.00
C ASP A 172 12.72 -12.89 0.42
N ASP A 173 13.87 -13.08 1.08
CA ASP A 173 14.15 -12.67 2.45
C ASP A 173 15.53 -12.01 2.63
N THR A 174 16.16 -11.64 1.52
CA THR A 174 17.55 -11.15 1.51
C THR A 174 17.64 -9.83 0.74
N ALA A 175 18.32 -8.83 1.34
CA ALA A 175 18.50 -7.53 0.72
C ALA A 175 19.82 -6.86 1.13
N ILE A 176 20.28 -5.92 0.30
CA ILE A 176 21.29 -4.93 0.68
C ILE A 176 20.55 -3.76 1.31
N CYS A 177 20.83 -3.48 2.59
CA CYS A 177 20.20 -2.41 3.34
C CYS A 177 21.23 -1.32 3.71
N PRO A 178 21.08 -0.10 3.20
CA PRO A 178 21.83 1.04 3.71
C PRO A 178 21.49 1.29 5.19
N PRO A 179 22.39 1.93 5.97
CA PRO A 179 22.11 2.26 7.36
C PRO A 179 20.95 3.26 7.48
N PRO A 180 20.14 3.22 8.57
CA PRO A 180 18.96 4.08 8.75
C PRO A 180 19.23 5.58 8.61
N ALA A 181 20.38 6.07 9.08
CA ALA A 181 20.74 7.48 8.91
C ALA A 181 20.83 7.89 7.42
N LYS A 182 21.32 6.97 6.56
CA LYS A 182 21.42 7.23 5.12
C LYS A 182 20.07 7.20 4.43
N THR A 183 19.22 6.21 4.76
CA THR A 183 17.88 6.11 4.19
C THR A 183 17.00 7.28 4.63
N SER A 184 17.13 7.77 5.88
CA SER A 184 16.44 8.99 6.34
C SER A 184 16.78 10.22 5.49
N GLU A 185 18.07 10.44 5.16
CA GLU A 185 18.48 11.53 4.27
C GLU A 185 17.85 11.39 2.88
N MET A 186 17.85 10.18 2.32
CA MET A 186 17.28 9.89 1.00
C MET A 186 15.76 10.10 0.99
N LEU A 187 15.05 9.56 1.98
CA LEU A 187 13.60 9.68 2.12
C LEU A 187 13.16 11.14 2.27
N LYS A 188 13.85 11.90 3.12
CA LYS A 188 13.57 13.33 3.29
C LYS A 188 13.74 14.10 1.99
N ALA A 189 14.85 13.91 1.29
CA ALA A 189 15.12 14.59 0.02
C ALA A 189 14.09 14.23 -1.06
N ALA A 190 13.74 12.95 -1.20
CA ALA A 190 12.74 12.50 -2.16
C ALA A 190 11.32 13.00 -1.80
N ALA A 191 10.99 13.10 -0.52
CA ALA A 191 9.71 13.68 -0.09
C ALA A 191 9.61 15.18 -0.43
N VAL A 192 10.71 15.95 -0.27
CA VAL A 192 10.77 17.36 -0.72
C VAL A 192 10.50 17.47 -2.22
N GLU A 193 11.15 16.64 -3.04
CA GLU A 193 10.95 16.60 -4.48
C GLU A 193 9.48 16.27 -4.84
N ALA A 194 8.91 15.24 -4.21
CA ALA A 194 7.57 14.74 -4.51
C ALA A 194 6.46 15.77 -4.22
N VAL A 195 6.63 16.63 -3.23
CA VAL A 195 5.65 17.69 -2.92
C VAL A 195 5.37 18.56 -4.12
N SER A 196 6.39 18.97 -4.88
CA SER A 196 6.25 19.84 -6.06
C SER A 196 6.16 19.09 -7.39
N ALA A 197 6.32 17.76 -7.41
CA ALA A 197 6.28 16.97 -8.63
C ALA A 197 4.91 17.07 -9.33
N ASP A 198 4.94 17.28 -10.66
CA ASP A 198 3.73 17.30 -11.50
C ASP A 198 3.45 15.88 -12.01
N ILE A 199 2.58 15.18 -11.28
CA ILE A 199 2.21 13.79 -11.56
C ILE A 199 0.70 13.72 -11.74
N LYS A 200 0.28 13.01 -12.78
CA LYS A 200 -1.14 12.79 -13.04
C LYS A 200 -1.69 11.63 -12.21
N PRO A 201 -2.97 11.68 -11.82
CA PRO A 201 -3.62 10.54 -11.20
C PRO A 201 -3.53 9.29 -12.08
N PHE A 202 -3.37 8.13 -11.46
CA PHE A 202 -3.42 6.85 -12.16
C PHE A 202 -4.88 6.50 -12.47
N GLU A 203 -5.29 6.67 -13.71
CA GLU A 203 -6.68 6.52 -14.14
C GLU A 203 -6.95 5.10 -14.66
N VAL A 204 -7.86 4.41 -14.03
CA VAL A 204 -8.53 3.21 -14.53
C VAL A 204 -9.99 3.57 -14.79
N LYS A 205 -10.52 3.22 -15.96
CA LYS A 205 -11.88 3.61 -16.36
C LYS A 205 -12.93 2.62 -15.92
N ALA A 206 -14.07 3.12 -15.46
CA ALA A 206 -15.27 2.31 -15.23
C ALA A 206 -15.82 1.73 -16.58
N PRO A 207 -16.55 0.61 -16.55
CA PRO A 207 -16.86 -0.19 -15.38
C PRO A 207 -15.63 -0.93 -14.82
N TYR A 208 -15.57 -1.08 -13.52
CA TYR A 208 -14.46 -1.78 -12.86
C TYR A 208 -14.75 -3.26 -12.70
N GLU A 209 -13.74 -4.09 -12.99
CA GLU A 209 -13.69 -5.50 -12.68
C GLU A 209 -12.44 -5.77 -11.85
N ILE A 210 -12.62 -6.26 -10.64
CA ILE A 210 -11.53 -6.72 -9.76
C ILE A 210 -11.59 -8.24 -9.73
N LYS A 211 -10.48 -8.91 -10.11
CA LYS A 211 -10.33 -10.36 -9.95
C LYS A 211 -9.26 -10.65 -8.93
N ILE A 212 -9.56 -11.53 -8.00
CA ILE A 212 -8.62 -11.99 -6.98
C ILE A 212 -8.54 -13.51 -7.10
N VAL A 213 -7.35 -13.99 -7.44
CA VAL A 213 -7.06 -15.41 -7.54
C VAL A 213 -6.44 -15.86 -6.23
N TYR A 214 -7.06 -16.81 -5.58
CA TYR A 214 -6.55 -17.41 -4.34
C TYR A 214 -5.58 -18.57 -4.64
N SER A 215 -4.57 -18.74 -3.80
CA SER A 215 -3.87 -20.01 -3.66
C SER A 215 -4.81 -21.07 -3.05
N ASP A 216 -4.42 -22.33 -3.13
CA ASP A 216 -5.14 -23.41 -2.43
C ASP A 216 -4.86 -23.30 -0.92
N CYS A 217 -5.79 -22.74 -0.18
CA CYS A 217 -5.62 -22.40 1.22
C CYS A 217 -6.95 -22.39 2.01
N ARG A 218 -6.82 -22.33 3.34
CA ARG A 218 -7.98 -22.27 4.23
C ARG A 218 -8.92 -21.08 3.94
N TYR A 219 -8.37 -19.92 3.60
CA TYR A 219 -9.18 -18.72 3.32
C TYR A 219 -10.01 -18.88 2.05
N LEU A 220 -9.51 -19.55 1.03
CA LEU A 220 -10.28 -19.92 -0.15
C LEU A 220 -11.52 -20.72 0.22
N GLU A 221 -11.37 -21.78 1.03
CA GLU A 221 -12.49 -22.64 1.43
C GLU A 221 -13.52 -21.89 2.30
N ILE A 222 -13.05 -21.02 3.19
CA ILE A 222 -13.95 -20.17 3.98
C ILE A 222 -14.70 -19.19 3.07
N MET A 223 -14.01 -18.49 2.16
CA MET A 223 -14.65 -17.53 1.25
C MET A 223 -15.71 -18.20 0.37
N LYS A 224 -15.42 -19.40 -0.16
CA LYS A 224 -16.40 -20.21 -0.90
C LYS A 224 -17.62 -20.56 -0.06
N ALA A 225 -17.43 -20.89 1.21
CA ALA A 225 -18.53 -21.28 2.10
C ALA A 225 -19.44 -20.10 2.45
N ILE A 226 -18.89 -18.88 2.63
CA ILE A 226 -19.67 -17.72 3.08
C ILE A 226 -20.15 -16.82 1.93
N HIS A 227 -19.43 -16.80 0.81
CA HIS A 227 -19.72 -15.95 -0.36
C HIS A 227 -19.55 -16.72 -1.70
N PRO A 228 -20.25 -17.85 -1.92
CA PRO A 228 -20.12 -18.61 -3.16
C PRO A 228 -20.51 -17.83 -4.42
N GLU A 229 -21.36 -16.81 -4.29
CA GLU A 229 -21.92 -16.03 -5.39
C GLU A 229 -20.89 -15.12 -6.09
N ILE A 230 -19.76 -14.82 -5.44
CA ILE A 230 -18.73 -13.94 -6.03
C ILE A 230 -17.65 -14.72 -6.81
N PHE A 231 -17.72 -16.05 -6.83
CA PHE A 231 -16.75 -16.87 -7.54
C PHE A 231 -17.08 -17.03 -9.03
N ALA A 232 -16.09 -16.77 -9.88
CA ALA A 232 -16.17 -17.03 -11.32
C ALA A 232 -15.71 -18.46 -11.67
N ASP A 233 -14.84 -19.04 -10.88
CA ASP A 233 -14.33 -20.41 -10.96
C ASP A 233 -13.92 -20.91 -9.57
N GLU A 234 -13.19 -22.03 -9.50
CA GLU A 234 -12.83 -22.67 -8.22
C GLU A 234 -11.92 -21.81 -7.31
N ARG A 235 -11.22 -20.82 -7.86
CA ARG A 235 -10.20 -20.03 -7.12
C ARG A 235 -10.29 -18.53 -7.33
N THR A 236 -11.15 -18.07 -8.24
CA THR A 236 -11.19 -16.68 -8.66
C THR A 236 -12.47 -15.98 -8.18
N VAL A 237 -12.28 -15.02 -7.30
CA VAL A 237 -13.33 -14.04 -6.92
C VAL A 237 -13.37 -12.93 -7.95
N VAL A 238 -14.59 -12.51 -8.34
CA VAL A 238 -14.81 -11.39 -9.25
C VAL A 238 -15.79 -10.39 -8.65
N MET A 239 -15.33 -9.16 -8.50
CA MET A 239 -16.15 -8.03 -8.07
C MET A 239 -16.30 -7.04 -9.23
N LYS A 240 -17.53 -6.55 -9.48
CA LYS A 240 -17.80 -5.58 -10.55
C LYS A 240 -18.58 -4.39 -10.04
N GLY A 241 -18.32 -3.20 -10.60
CA GLY A 241 -19.06 -1.99 -10.25
C GLY A 241 -18.66 -0.77 -11.06
N GLU A 242 -19.46 0.28 -10.93
CA GLU A 242 -19.22 1.58 -11.57
C GLU A 242 -18.38 2.54 -10.72
N ASN A 243 -18.08 2.16 -9.47
CA ASN A 243 -17.25 2.93 -8.55
C ASN A 243 -16.25 1.99 -7.87
N LEU A 244 -14.96 2.28 -8.05
CA LEU A 244 -13.88 1.42 -7.58
C LEU A 244 -13.85 1.35 -6.05
N LEU A 245 -13.96 2.49 -5.38
CA LEU A 245 -13.95 2.54 -3.92
C LEU A 245 -15.07 1.70 -3.29
N LYS A 246 -16.28 1.77 -3.84
CA LYS A 246 -17.41 0.95 -3.36
C LYS A 246 -17.16 -0.53 -3.61
N THR A 247 -16.70 -0.88 -4.81
CA THR A 247 -16.44 -2.26 -5.22
C THR A 247 -15.34 -2.88 -4.36
N TRP A 248 -14.21 -2.18 -4.16
CA TRP A 248 -13.12 -2.61 -3.31
C TRP A 248 -13.53 -2.71 -1.83
N SER A 249 -14.26 -1.71 -1.32
CA SER A 249 -14.76 -1.73 0.06
C SER A 249 -15.73 -2.89 0.32
N GLN A 250 -16.52 -3.29 -0.69
CA GLN A 250 -17.40 -4.46 -0.56
C GLN A 250 -16.56 -5.74 -0.44
N TYR A 251 -15.52 -5.89 -1.27
CA TYR A 251 -14.60 -7.02 -1.17
C TYR A 251 -13.91 -7.07 0.20
N LEU A 252 -13.38 -5.93 0.68
CA LEU A 252 -12.75 -5.86 2.01
C LEU A 252 -13.67 -6.24 3.18
N LYS A 253 -14.99 -6.04 3.03
CA LYS A 253 -15.96 -6.53 4.03
C LYS A 253 -16.02 -8.05 4.02
N TYR A 254 -16.10 -8.66 2.84
CA TYR A 254 -16.08 -10.11 2.69
C TYR A 254 -14.77 -10.73 3.20
N GLU A 255 -13.63 -10.11 2.87
CA GLU A 255 -12.33 -10.51 3.39
C GLU A 255 -12.30 -10.46 4.93
N LYS A 256 -12.82 -9.38 5.52
CA LYS A 256 -12.91 -9.25 6.98
C LYS A 256 -13.80 -10.32 7.62
N GLU A 257 -14.91 -10.67 6.99
CA GLU A 257 -15.78 -11.77 7.44
C GLU A 257 -15.03 -13.10 7.36
N MET A 258 -14.32 -13.36 6.25
CA MET A 258 -13.50 -14.56 6.04
C MET A 258 -12.39 -14.69 7.10
N VAL A 259 -11.62 -13.64 7.33
CA VAL A 259 -10.50 -13.65 8.30
C VAL A 259 -10.98 -13.87 9.73
N ASN A 260 -12.18 -13.37 10.08
CA ASN A 260 -12.78 -13.51 11.40
C ASN A 260 -13.69 -14.75 11.55
N TYR A 261 -13.79 -15.59 10.52
CA TYR A 261 -14.60 -16.80 10.55
C TYR A 261 -14.07 -17.82 11.55
N LYS A 262 -14.93 -18.24 12.48
CA LYS A 262 -14.59 -19.16 13.59
C LYS A 262 -14.88 -20.61 13.25
#